data_1637e330de5d08f6a059e0cac1f5e5a3
#
_entry.id   1637e330de5d08f6a059e0cac1f5e5a3
#
_cell.length_a   1.000
_cell.length_b   1.000
_cell.length_c   1.000
_cell.angle_alpha   90.00
_cell.angle_beta   90.00
_cell.angle_gamma   90.00
#
_symmetry.space_group_name_H-M   'P 1'
#
loop_
_entity.id
_entity.type
_entity.pdbx_description
1 polymer ?
#
loop_
_entity_poly.entity_id
_entity_poly.type
_entity_poly.pdbx_seq_one_letter_code
_entity_poly.pdbx_strand_id
1 'polypeptide(L)'
;MKKKSIITRVLTVIALGLLLSATIVASKTGASDAYTPDMSNGADNFYKSNKVTMKKVEFKNQYNMKVAGNLFIPKGLKKNTKNPAIIVGHPMGAVKEQSANLYAQKMAERGFVTLSLDLSFWGESEGQPRNAVSPDIYAEDFSAAVDFLGTRSFVDRDRIGVLGICGSGSFAISAAKIDPRMKAIATVSMYDMGAANRNGLKHSQTLEQRKKILEEAAEQRYVEFTGGKTKYTSGTVHELNENSTAIEREFYDFYRTPRGEYTPKGSSPELTTHPTLTSNVKFMNFYPFEDIETISPRPMLFITGENAHSREFSEDAYKLAGEPKELYIVPGAGHVDLYDRVNLIPFDKLESFFKENLKKK
;
A
#
# COMPACT_ATOMS: atom_id res chain seq x y z
N MET A 1 20.26 17.39 -75.11
CA MET A 1 21.24 16.47 -75.72
C MET A 1 21.27 15.18 -74.94
N LYS A 2 20.91 14.07 -75.65
CA LYS A 2 21.33 12.66 -75.57
C LYS A 2 21.26 11.94 -74.22
N LYS A 3 20.27 11.04 -74.00
CA LYS A 3 20.21 9.58 -74.41
C LYS A 3 21.23 8.75 -73.61
N LYS A 4 20.89 7.65 -72.92
CA LYS A 4 20.32 6.30 -73.29
C LYS A 4 20.11 5.55 -71.99
N SER A 5 19.04 4.91 -71.64
CA SER A 5 18.44 3.63 -72.09
C SER A 5 19.38 2.43 -72.07
N ILE A 6 18.83 1.33 -71.59
CA ILE A 6 19.11 -0.15 -71.95
C ILE A 6 19.45 -0.95 -70.68
N ILE A 7 18.91 -2.07 -70.36
CA ILE A 7 18.01 -3.11 -70.80
C ILE A 7 18.05 -4.24 -69.75
N THR A 8 16.91 -4.81 -69.51
CA THR A 8 16.53 -6.05 -68.90
C THR A 8 17.45 -7.25 -69.21
N ARG A 9 17.73 -8.12 -68.27
CA ARG A 9 17.84 -9.55 -68.54
C ARG A 9 17.28 -10.41 -67.36
N VAL A 10 16.29 -11.15 -67.69
CA VAL A 10 15.72 -12.31 -67.02
C VAL A 10 16.72 -13.47 -67.16
N LEU A 11 16.94 -14.24 -66.11
CA LEU A 11 17.42 -15.59 -66.19
C LEU A 11 16.84 -16.43 -65.06
N THR A 12 15.98 -17.34 -65.49
CA THR A 12 15.40 -18.46 -64.79
C THR A 12 16.43 -19.55 -64.64
N VAL A 13 16.64 -20.11 -63.44
CA VAL A 13 17.31 -21.42 -63.29
C VAL A 13 16.72 -22.14 -62.06
N ILE A 14 15.89 -23.15 -62.34
CA ILE A 14 15.86 -24.53 -61.90
C ILE A 14 15.88 -24.78 -60.36
N ALA A 15 14.76 -25.38 -59.92
CA ALA A 15 14.58 -26.08 -58.67
C ALA A 15 15.50 -27.28 -58.53
N LEU A 16 16.12 -27.42 -57.39
CA LEU A 16 16.59 -28.71 -56.90
C LEU A 16 16.15 -28.89 -55.47
N GLY A 17 15.26 -29.85 -55.27
CA GLY A 17 14.74 -30.20 -53.96
C GLY A 17 15.79 -30.84 -53.07
N LEU A 18 15.88 -30.33 -51.83
CA LEU A 18 16.49 -31.04 -50.72
C LEU A 18 15.44 -31.09 -49.60
N LEU A 19 14.85 -32.26 -49.44
CA LEU A 19 14.13 -32.63 -48.25
C LEU A 19 15.06 -32.58 -47.05
N LEU A 20 15.01 -31.47 -46.30
CA LEU A 20 15.48 -31.48 -44.93
C LEU A 20 14.30 -31.85 -44.05
N SER A 21 14.33 -33.07 -43.51
CA SER A 21 13.53 -33.49 -42.40
C SER A 21 13.75 -32.55 -41.22
N ALA A 22 12.85 -31.61 -41.00
CA ALA A 22 12.78 -30.83 -39.77
C ALA A 22 12.38 -31.79 -38.65
N THR A 23 13.33 -32.26 -37.90
CA THR A 23 13.08 -32.78 -36.56
C THR A 23 12.54 -31.63 -35.75
N ILE A 24 11.25 -31.64 -35.52
CA ILE A 24 10.58 -30.81 -34.52
C ILE A 24 11.16 -31.28 -33.17
N VAL A 25 12.15 -30.60 -32.70
CA VAL A 25 12.50 -30.62 -31.27
C VAL A 25 11.36 -29.90 -30.59
N ALA A 26 10.39 -30.68 -30.11
CA ALA A 26 9.44 -30.20 -29.16
C ALA A 26 10.26 -29.68 -27.95
N SER A 27 10.48 -28.37 -27.87
CA SER A 27 10.88 -27.75 -26.65
C SER A 27 9.78 -28.10 -25.66
N LYS A 28 10.08 -28.99 -24.71
CA LYS A 28 9.31 -29.08 -23.48
C LYS A 28 9.34 -27.66 -22.91
N THR A 29 8.26 -26.90 -23.10
CA THR A 29 7.92 -25.82 -22.23
C THR A 29 7.75 -26.47 -20.86
N GLY A 30 8.83 -26.45 -20.07
CA GLY A 30 8.72 -26.80 -18.68
C GLY A 30 7.59 -25.94 -18.12
N ALA A 31 6.56 -26.57 -17.57
CA ALA A 31 5.66 -25.88 -16.69
C ALA A 31 6.56 -25.17 -15.68
N SER A 32 6.52 -23.85 -15.64
CA SER A 32 7.17 -23.10 -14.58
C SER A 32 6.59 -23.69 -13.29
N ASP A 33 7.41 -24.28 -12.44
CA ASP A 33 6.97 -24.73 -11.14
C ASP A 33 6.25 -23.55 -10.52
N ALA A 34 4.94 -23.72 -10.26
CA ALA A 34 4.12 -22.65 -9.71
C ALA A 34 4.76 -22.20 -8.39
N TYR A 35 5.06 -20.92 -8.27
CA TYR A 35 5.65 -20.36 -7.05
C TYR A 35 4.77 -20.71 -5.85
N THR A 36 5.34 -21.35 -4.85
CA THR A 36 4.63 -21.70 -3.62
C THR A 36 4.82 -20.58 -2.61
N PRO A 37 3.73 -19.93 -2.16
CA PRO A 37 3.82 -18.87 -1.18
C PRO A 37 4.32 -19.38 0.17
N ASP A 38 5.10 -18.56 0.85
CA ASP A 38 5.49 -18.84 2.22
C ASP A 38 4.38 -18.49 3.20
N MET A 39 3.66 -19.52 3.68
CA MET A 39 2.57 -19.40 4.64
C MET A 39 3.03 -19.59 6.09
N SER A 40 4.34 -19.51 6.38
CA SER A 40 4.87 -19.66 7.72
C SER A 40 4.41 -18.55 8.68
N ASN A 41 4.65 -18.76 9.98
CA ASN A 41 4.33 -17.79 11.05
C ASN A 41 2.86 -17.34 11.08
N GLY A 42 1.95 -18.22 10.65
CA GLY A 42 0.52 -17.95 10.71
C GLY A 42 0.06 -16.90 9.71
N ALA A 43 0.67 -16.85 8.51
CA ALA A 43 0.22 -15.98 7.44
C ALA A 43 -1.26 -16.23 7.12
N ASP A 44 -2.11 -15.21 7.28
CA ASP A 44 -3.56 -15.31 7.14
C ASP A 44 -4.18 -13.95 6.79
N ASN A 45 -3.81 -13.40 5.64
CA ASN A 45 -4.33 -12.10 5.19
C ASN A 45 -5.86 -12.06 5.11
N PHE A 46 -6.48 -13.16 4.71
CA PHE A 46 -7.93 -13.25 4.50
C PHE A 46 -8.69 -13.82 5.71
N TYR A 47 -8.09 -13.68 6.90
CA TYR A 47 -8.71 -14.07 8.17
C TYR A 47 -10.15 -13.58 8.29
N LYS A 48 -11.02 -14.44 8.80
CA LYS A 48 -12.43 -14.12 9.07
C LYS A 48 -12.79 -14.47 10.51
N SER A 49 -13.10 -13.43 11.26
CA SER A 49 -13.52 -13.59 12.66
C SER A 49 -15.00 -14.00 12.77
N ASN A 50 -15.28 -14.99 13.61
CA ASN A 50 -16.64 -15.32 14.02
C ASN A 50 -17.15 -14.47 15.19
N LYS A 51 -16.29 -13.67 15.83
CA LYS A 51 -16.61 -12.78 16.97
C LYS A 51 -16.96 -11.36 16.54
N VAL A 52 -16.83 -11.05 15.27
CA VAL A 52 -16.96 -9.70 14.72
C VAL A 52 -18.00 -9.67 13.60
N THR A 53 -18.77 -8.61 13.52
CA THR A 53 -19.65 -8.33 12.40
C THR A 53 -18.97 -7.30 11.49
N MET A 54 -18.82 -7.61 10.20
CA MET A 54 -18.32 -6.70 9.19
C MET A 54 -19.48 -6.09 8.40
N LYS A 55 -19.43 -4.78 8.17
CA LYS A 55 -20.35 -4.05 7.30
C LYS A 55 -19.56 -3.21 6.31
N LYS A 56 -19.85 -3.33 5.03
CA LYS A 56 -19.38 -2.38 4.03
C LYS A 56 -20.00 -1.02 4.29
N VAL A 57 -19.20 0.04 4.25
CA VAL A 57 -19.62 1.40 4.47
C VAL A 57 -19.02 2.32 3.41
N GLU A 58 -19.68 3.43 3.16
CA GLU A 58 -19.21 4.49 2.29
C GLU A 58 -19.46 5.83 2.99
N PHE A 59 -18.52 6.74 2.87
CA PHE A 59 -18.62 8.10 3.37
C PHE A 59 -17.89 9.06 2.43
N LYS A 60 -18.11 10.35 2.58
CA LYS A 60 -17.47 11.35 1.72
C LYS A 60 -16.39 12.10 2.48
N ASN A 61 -15.27 12.34 1.80
CA ASN A 61 -14.26 13.28 2.26
C ASN A 61 -14.69 14.73 1.93
N GLN A 62 -13.91 15.72 2.38
CA GLN A 62 -14.25 17.15 2.15
C GLN A 62 -14.25 17.55 0.66
N TYR A 63 -13.62 16.78 -0.20
CA TYR A 63 -13.66 16.96 -1.65
C TYR A 63 -14.86 16.28 -2.32
N ASN A 64 -15.82 15.82 -1.49
CA ASN A 64 -17.02 15.12 -1.93
C ASN A 64 -16.75 13.79 -2.67
N MET A 65 -15.54 13.25 -2.56
CA MET A 65 -15.18 11.93 -3.07
C MET A 65 -15.67 10.85 -2.11
N LYS A 66 -16.22 9.78 -2.66
CA LYS A 66 -16.64 8.62 -1.90
C LYS A 66 -15.42 7.82 -1.46
N VAL A 67 -15.32 7.56 -0.16
CA VAL A 67 -14.35 6.67 0.48
C VAL A 67 -15.08 5.40 0.89
N ALA A 68 -14.59 4.25 0.43
CA ALA A 68 -15.14 2.94 0.78
C ALA A 68 -14.37 2.33 1.96
N GLY A 69 -15.08 1.69 2.86
CA GLY A 69 -14.48 1.03 4.01
C GLY A 69 -15.23 -0.22 4.46
N ASN A 70 -14.60 -0.97 5.35
CA ASN A 70 -15.21 -2.07 6.08
C ASN A 70 -15.23 -1.73 7.57
N LEU A 71 -16.42 -1.62 8.13
CA LEU A 71 -16.65 -1.37 9.55
C LEU A 71 -16.78 -2.70 10.27
N PHE A 72 -15.92 -2.94 11.26
CA PHE A 72 -15.93 -4.14 12.08
C PHE A 72 -16.40 -3.82 13.48
N ILE A 73 -17.44 -4.51 13.93
CA ILE A 73 -18.13 -4.29 15.21
C ILE A 73 -18.05 -5.59 16.02
N PRO A 74 -17.48 -5.56 17.23
CA PRO A 74 -17.50 -6.72 18.14
C PRO A 74 -18.95 -7.18 18.41
N LYS A 75 -19.24 -8.50 18.29
CA LYS A 75 -20.61 -9.01 18.55
C LYS A 75 -21.07 -8.79 19.99
N GLY A 76 -20.14 -8.71 20.95
CA GLY A 76 -20.43 -8.45 22.36
C GLY A 76 -20.50 -6.96 22.73
N LEU A 77 -20.52 -6.04 21.75
CA LEU A 77 -20.55 -4.62 22.02
C LEU A 77 -21.84 -4.22 22.76
N LYS A 78 -21.70 -3.50 23.88
CA LYS A 78 -22.86 -3.00 24.64
C LYS A 78 -23.59 -1.92 23.83
N LYS A 79 -24.86 -2.15 23.50
CA LYS A 79 -25.66 -1.31 22.61
C LYS A 79 -25.78 0.15 23.03
N ASN A 80 -25.74 0.45 24.32
CA ASN A 80 -25.97 1.78 24.90
C ASN A 80 -24.68 2.44 25.42
N THR A 81 -23.51 1.92 25.05
CA THR A 81 -22.22 2.49 25.44
C THR A 81 -21.48 2.99 24.22
N LYS A 82 -20.80 4.12 24.40
CA LYS A 82 -19.85 4.63 23.42
C LYS A 82 -18.52 3.91 23.59
N ASN A 83 -17.94 3.44 22.48
CA ASN A 83 -16.76 2.58 22.47
C ASN A 83 -15.59 3.26 21.76
N PRO A 84 -14.35 2.94 22.13
CA PRO A 84 -13.18 3.42 21.39
C PRO A 84 -13.16 2.84 19.99
N ALA A 85 -12.62 3.60 19.03
CA ALA A 85 -12.51 3.15 17.66
C ALA A 85 -11.09 3.30 17.10
N ILE A 86 -10.75 2.49 16.10
CA ILE A 86 -9.45 2.52 15.40
C ILE A 86 -9.70 2.53 13.90
N ILE A 87 -9.08 3.49 13.20
CA ILE A 87 -9.01 3.55 11.75
C ILE A 87 -7.75 2.81 11.31
N VAL A 88 -7.87 1.96 10.31
CA VAL A 88 -6.75 1.16 9.79
C VAL A 88 -6.54 1.45 8.31
N GLY A 89 -5.36 1.97 7.97
CA GLY A 89 -4.93 2.23 6.59
C GLY A 89 -4.06 1.12 6.02
N HIS A 90 -4.30 0.78 4.76
CA HIS A 90 -3.59 -0.27 4.02
C HIS A 90 -2.22 0.18 3.50
N PRO A 91 -1.31 -0.77 3.12
CA PRO A 91 -0.06 -0.46 2.44
C PRO A 91 -0.28 0.36 1.16
N MET A 92 0.68 1.21 0.78
CA MET A 92 0.59 1.96 -0.46
C MET A 92 0.53 1.02 -1.68
N GLY A 93 -0.42 1.29 -2.57
CA GLY A 93 -0.67 0.46 -3.74
C GLY A 93 -1.51 -0.80 -3.48
N ALA A 94 -1.80 -1.10 -2.22
CA ALA A 94 -2.75 -2.13 -1.80
C ALA A 94 -4.19 -1.59 -1.75
N VAL A 95 -5.09 -2.39 -1.21
CA VAL A 95 -6.46 -2.05 -0.88
C VAL A 95 -6.80 -2.59 0.52
N LYS A 96 -7.95 -2.19 1.07
CA LYS A 96 -8.37 -2.57 2.44
C LYS A 96 -8.40 -4.08 2.71
N GLU A 97 -8.62 -4.91 1.67
CA GLU A 97 -8.58 -6.37 1.74
C GLU A 97 -7.17 -6.93 2.00
N GLN A 98 -6.15 -6.12 1.76
CA GLN A 98 -4.75 -6.52 1.90
C GLN A 98 -4.17 -5.91 3.17
N SER A 99 -3.87 -6.73 4.15
CA SER A 99 -3.38 -6.38 5.49
C SER A 99 -4.39 -5.63 6.37
N ALA A 100 -4.98 -4.52 5.91
CA ALA A 100 -5.81 -3.64 6.76
C ALA A 100 -7.04 -4.35 7.35
N ASN A 101 -7.74 -5.18 6.59
CA ASN A 101 -8.88 -5.95 7.10
C ASN A 101 -8.48 -6.94 8.21
N LEU A 102 -7.32 -7.58 8.08
CA LEU A 102 -6.80 -8.47 9.11
C LEU A 102 -6.59 -7.72 10.42
N TYR A 103 -5.86 -6.60 10.38
CA TYR A 103 -5.62 -5.77 11.55
C TYR A 103 -6.91 -5.24 12.16
N ALA A 104 -7.84 -4.77 11.34
CA ALA A 104 -9.13 -4.27 11.79
C ALA A 104 -9.93 -5.37 12.51
N GLN A 105 -9.98 -6.59 11.97
CA GLN A 105 -10.67 -7.71 12.63
C GLN A 105 -10.01 -8.12 13.94
N LYS A 106 -8.67 -8.24 13.96
CA LYS A 106 -7.91 -8.62 15.16
C LYS A 106 -8.06 -7.59 16.28
N MET A 107 -8.10 -6.30 15.96
CA MET A 107 -8.36 -5.25 16.95
C MET A 107 -9.84 -5.18 17.35
N ALA A 108 -10.78 -5.51 16.46
CA ALA A 108 -12.20 -5.62 16.82
C ALA A 108 -12.45 -6.81 17.77
N GLU A 109 -11.78 -7.95 17.61
CA GLU A 109 -11.83 -9.06 18.56
C GLU A 109 -11.39 -8.66 19.98
N ARG A 110 -10.56 -7.62 20.08
CA ARG A 110 -10.03 -7.05 21.32
C ARG A 110 -10.91 -5.94 21.91
N GLY A 111 -12.09 -5.70 21.30
CA GLY A 111 -13.12 -4.83 21.85
C GLY A 111 -13.17 -3.42 21.27
N PHE A 112 -12.43 -3.11 20.21
CA PHE A 112 -12.51 -1.85 19.51
C PHE A 112 -13.54 -1.89 18.38
N VAL A 113 -14.22 -0.78 18.10
CA VAL A 113 -14.86 -0.58 16.81
C VAL A 113 -13.74 -0.25 15.81
N THR A 114 -13.65 -0.94 14.68
CA THR A 114 -12.57 -0.66 13.72
C THR A 114 -13.10 -0.41 12.32
N LEU A 115 -12.38 0.43 11.58
CA LEU A 115 -12.68 0.79 10.21
C LEU A 115 -11.42 0.64 9.37
N SER A 116 -11.41 -0.29 8.42
CA SER A 116 -10.44 -0.28 7.33
C SER A 116 -11.01 0.50 6.15
N LEU A 117 -10.18 1.27 5.45
CA LEU A 117 -10.62 2.06 4.31
C LEU A 117 -9.74 1.82 3.08
N ASP A 118 -10.32 1.99 1.89
CA ASP A 118 -9.55 2.23 0.68
C ASP A 118 -9.21 3.71 0.57
N LEU A 119 -7.96 4.04 0.36
CA LEU A 119 -7.56 5.42 0.06
C LEU A 119 -8.19 5.86 -1.28
N SER A 120 -8.51 7.14 -1.41
CA SER A 120 -9.00 7.72 -2.67
C SER A 120 -8.12 7.32 -3.85
N PHE A 121 -8.73 7.05 -5.00
CA PHE A 121 -8.14 6.52 -6.23
C PHE A 121 -7.84 5.01 -6.22
N TRP A 122 -7.98 4.31 -5.09
CA TRP A 122 -7.69 2.89 -4.92
C TRP A 122 -8.95 2.10 -4.53
N GLY A 123 -8.92 0.80 -4.81
CA GLY A 123 -9.97 -0.11 -4.39
C GLY A 123 -11.38 0.30 -4.84
N GLU A 124 -12.32 0.30 -3.90
CA GLU A 124 -13.71 0.71 -4.12
C GLU A 124 -13.95 2.22 -3.88
N SER A 125 -12.92 2.97 -3.43
CA SER A 125 -12.99 4.43 -3.28
C SER A 125 -12.95 5.16 -4.61
N GLU A 126 -13.57 6.34 -4.67
CA GLU A 126 -13.59 7.17 -5.87
C GLU A 126 -12.25 7.82 -6.17
N GLY A 127 -12.17 8.42 -7.34
CA GLY A 127 -11.04 9.21 -7.83
C GLY A 127 -10.56 8.73 -9.20
N GLN A 128 -10.22 9.70 -10.04
CA GLN A 128 -9.65 9.48 -11.37
C GLN A 128 -8.39 10.34 -11.55
N PRO A 129 -7.39 9.84 -12.30
CA PRO A 129 -7.32 8.47 -12.82
C PRO A 129 -7.20 7.44 -11.69
N ARG A 130 -7.58 6.19 -11.94
CA ARG A 130 -7.38 5.12 -10.96
C ARG A 130 -5.89 4.95 -10.66
N ASN A 131 -5.58 4.54 -9.43
CA ASN A 131 -4.22 4.39 -8.92
C ASN A 131 -3.40 5.70 -8.91
N ALA A 132 -4.07 6.86 -8.88
CA ALA A 132 -3.37 8.13 -8.71
C ALA A 132 -2.83 8.28 -7.29
N VAL A 133 -1.73 9.01 -7.17
CA VAL A 133 -1.11 9.39 -5.90
C VAL A 133 -1.52 10.82 -5.53
N SER A 134 -2.04 10.99 -4.34
CA SER A 134 -2.28 12.29 -3.73
C SER A 134 -2.16 12.20 -2.20
N PRO A 135 -0.96 12.38 -1.63
CA PRO A 135 -0.73 12.24 -0.19
C PRO A 135 -1.63 13.13 0.67
N ASP A 136 -1.97 14.31 0.17
CA ASP A 136 -2.86 15.26 0.83
C ASP A 136 -4.30 14.70 0.92
N ILE A 137 -4.82 14.14 -0.18
CA ILE A 137 -6.14 13.50 -0.17
C ILE A 137 -6.11 12.23 0.69
N TYR A 138 -5.01 11.50 0.74
CA TYR A 138 -4.90 10.33 1.62
C TYR A 138 -4.96 10.71 3.10
N ALA A 139 -4.32 11.82 3.49
CA ALA A 139 -4.44 12.36 4.84
C ALA A 139 -5.90 12.79 5.14
N GLU A 140 -6.55 13.43 4.17
CA GLU A 140 -7.97 13.79 4.28
C GLU A 140 -8.88 12.56 4.42
N ASP A 141 -8.61 11.45 3.73
CA ASP A 141 -9.42 10.22 3.87
C ASP A 141 -9.39 9.68 5.30
N PHE A 142 -8.27 9.83 6.03
CA PHE A 142 -8.19 9.51 7.45
C PHE A 142 -9.07 10.46 8.28
N SER A 143 -9.07 11.76 8.01
CA SER A 143 -9.92 12.73 8.70
C SER A 143 -11.41 12.49 8.41
N ALA A 144 -11.77 12.15 7.18
CA ALA A 144 -13.13 11.76 6.81
C ALA A 144 -13.58 10.46 7.53
N ALA A 145 -12.65 9.53 7.76
CA ALA A 145 -12.92 8.33 8.55
C ALA A 145 -13.19 8.69 10.03
N VAL A 146 -12.50 9.70 10.59
CA VAL A 146 -12.81 10.24 11.92
C VAL A 146 -14.21 10.86 11.95
N ASP A 147 -14.58 11.64 10.93
CA ASP A 147 -15.94 12.21 10.80
C ASP A 147 -16.99 11.10 10.79
N PHE A 148 -16.78 10.08 9.95
CA PHE A 148 -17.70 8.95 9.86
C PHE A 148 -17.85 8.23 11.20
N LEU A 149 -16.76 7.84 11.86
CA LEU A 149 -16.80 7.12 13.13
C LEU A 149 -17.36 7.99 14.26
N GLY A 150 -16.92 9.24 14.35
CA GLY A 150 -17.31 10.17 15.42
C GLY A 150 -18.81 10.53 15.42
N THR A 151 -19.50 10.29 14.29
CA THR A 151 -20.95 10.46 14.16
C THR A 151 -21.76 9.19 14.43
N ARG A 152 -21.12 8.06 14.72
CA ARG A 152 -21.82 6.81 15.07
C ARG A 152 -22.23 6.84 16.55
N SER A 153 -23.48 6.49 16.84
CA SER A 153 -24.04 6.53 18.20
C SER A 153 -23.29 5.62 19.18
N PHE A 154 -22.66 4.56 18.70
CA PHE A 154 -21.92 3.58 19.49
C PHE A 154 -20.39 3.83 19.53
N VAL A 155 -19.91 4.93 18.94
CA VAL A 155 -18.50 5.32 18.97
C VAL A 155 -18.31 6.54 19.87
N ASP A 156 -17.27 6.50 20.69
CA ASP A 156 -16.82 7.65 21.46
C ASP A 156 -15.85 8.47 20.61
N ARG A 157 -16.31 9.62 20.12
CA ARG A 157 -15.53 10.49 19.25
C ARG A 157 -14.26 11.06 19.88
N ASP A 158 -14.18 11.04 21.21
CA ASP A 158 -13.00 11.49 21.94
C ASP A 158 -11.99 10.36 22.17
N ARG A 159 -12.27 9.16 21.63
CA ARG A 159 -11.47 7.95 21.79
C ARG A 159 -11.27 7.24 20.45
N ILE A 160 -10.80 7.99 19.44
CA ILE A 160 -10.49 7.47 18.10
C ILE A 160 -8.96 7.43 17.92
N GLY A 161 -8.44 6.26 17.62
CA GLY A 161 -7.04 6.05 17.25
C GLY A 161 -6.88 5.74 15.77
N VAL A 162 -5.66 5.81 15.28
CA VAL A 162 -5.31 5.45 13.90
C VAL A 162 -4.13 4.51 13.87
N LEU A 163 -4.17 3.57 12.92
CA LEU A 163 -3.12 2.59 12.65
C LEU A 163 -2.82 2.60 11.16
N GLY A 164 -1.61 3.00 10.80
CA GLY A 164 -1.15 3.02 9.41
C GLY A 164 -0.14 1.91 9.13
N ILE A 165 -0.39 1.11 8.09
CA ILE A 165 0.48 0.01 7.66
C ILE A 165 1.26 0.47 6.43
N CYS A 166 2.57 0.28 6.42
CA CYS A 166 3.47 0.66 5.32
C CYS A 166 3.29 2.13 4.92
N GLY A 167 2.94 2.45 3.69
CA GLY A 167 2.71 3.84 3.23
C GLY A 167 1.66 4.59 4.05
N SER A 168 0.59 3.90 4.50
CA SER A 168 -0.42 4.52 5.36
C SER A 168 0.11 4.99 6.72
N GLY A 169 1.27 4.50 7.16
CA GLY A 169 1.95 5.05 8.33
C GLY A 169 2.28 6.53 8.15
N SER A 170 2.88 6.90 7.02
CA SER A 170 3.20 8.30 6.71
C SER A 170 1.95 9.15 6.45
N PHE A 171 0.90 8.59 5.87
CA PHE A 171 -0.37 9.32 5.65
C PHE A 171 -1.12 9.56 6.96
N ALA A 172 -1.16 8.57 7.86
CA ALA A 172 -1.75 8.70 9.19
C ALA A 172 -1.02 9.74 10.05
N ILE A 173 0.31 9.80 10.00
CA ILE A 173 1.12 10.84 10.65
C ILE A 173 0.78 12.21 10.07
N SER A 174 0.75 12.34 8.74
CA SER A 174 0.39 13.59 8.07
C SER A 174 -1.01 14.07 8.47
N ALA A 175 -2.00 13.17 8.52
CA ALA A 175 -3.34 13.47 9.00
C ALA A 175 -3.34 13.88 10.48
N ALA A 176 -2.63 13.17 11.35
CA ALA A 176 -2.59 13.45 12.78
C ALA A 176 -1.97 14.80 13.11
N LYS A 177 -1.04 15.32 12.30
CA LYS A 177 -0.47 16.65 12.51
C LYS A 177 -1.52 17.77 12.46
N ILE A 178 -2.55 17.58 11.63
CA ILE A 178 -3.60 18.59 11.39
C ILE A 178 -4.98 18.20 11.95
N ASP A 179 -5.15 16.96 12.41
CA ASP A 179 -6.41 16.50 13.01
C ASP A 179 -6.20 16.01 14.46
N PRO A 180 -6.46 16.87 15.47
CA PRO A 180 -6.26 16.53 16.88
C PRO A 180 -7.28 15.53 17.43
N ARG A 181 -8.28 15.14 16.66
CA ARG A 181 -9.27 14.13 17.03
C ARG A 181 -8.73 12.71 16.99
N MET A 182 -7.60 12.50 16.30
CA MET A 182 -6.82 11.25 16.35
C MET A 182 -6.03 11.22 17.65
N LYS A 183 -6.48 10.43 18.64
CA LYS A 183 -5.99 10.49 20.03
C LYS A 183 -4.77 9.61 20.31
N ALA A 184 -4.55 8.57 19.51
CA ALA A 184 -3.41 7.67 19.60
C ALA A 184 -3.03 7.21 18.20
N ILE A 185 -1.75 7.22 17.86
CA ILE A 185 -1.24 6.96 16.51
C ILE A 185 -0.28 5.77 16.57
N ALA A 186 -0.57 4.72 15.83
CA ALA A 186 0.34 3.59 15.65
C ALA A 186 0.70 3.41 14.18
N THR A 187 1.95 3.01 13.92
CA THR A 187 2.42 2.63 12.59
C THR A 187 3.05 1.25 12.62
N VAL A 188 2.90 0.48 11.56
CA VAL A 188 3.49 -0.84 11.41
C VAL A 188 4.20 -0.94 10.07
N SER A 189 5.45 -1.40 10.07
CA SER A 189 6.28 -1.50 8.86
C SER A 189 6.21 -0.23 8.00
N MET A 190 6.28 0.94 8.63
CA MET A 190 6.04 2.22 7.97
C MET A 190 7.06 2.51 6.88
N TYR A 191 6.57 3.18 5.82
CA TYR A 191 7.38 3.89 4.84
C TYR A 191 7.18 5.40 4.98
N ASP A 192 8.27 6.16 5.00
CA ASP A 192 8.22 7.55 4.55
C ASP A 192 8.11 7.54 3.02
N MET A 193 6.89 7.66 2.51
CA MET A 193 6.65 7.61 1.07
C MET A 193 7.35 8.76 0.33
N GLY A 194 7.56 9.88 1.00
CA GLY A 194 8.29 11.01 0.45
C GLY A 194 9.79 10.74 0.34
N ALA A 195 10.44 10.37 1.45
CA ALA A 195 11.87 10.07 1.47
C ALA A 195 12.22 8.90 0.56
N ALA A 196 11.41 7.82 0.57
CA ALA A 196 11.63 6.66 -0.30
C ALA A 196 11.62 7.03 -1.79
N ASN A 197 10.70 7.92 -2.21
CA ASN A 197 10.62 8.37 -3.60
C ASN A 197 11.68 9.43 -3.96
N ARG A 198 12.13 10.23 -2.98
CA ARG A 198 13.20 11.23 -3.20
C ARG A 198 14.59 10.63 -3.22
N ASN A 199 14.85 9.73 -2.30
CA ASN A 199 16.21 9.29 -1.95
C ASN A 199 16.43 7.78 -2.17
N GLY A 200 15.37 6.99 -2.38
CA GLY A 200 15.46 5.53 -2.33
C GLY A 200 15.70 5.02 -0.89
N LEU A 201 15.71 3.71 -0.74
CA LEU A 201 16.07 3.07 0.54
C LEU A 201 17.56 3.33 0.82
N LYS A 202 17.89 3.67 2.06
CA LYS A 202 19.27 3.96 2.50
C LYS A 202 19.99 4.98 1.60
N HIS A 203 19.22 5.96 1.10
CA HIS A 203 19.72 7.01 0.20
C HIS A 203 20.39 6.47 -1.09
N SER A 204 19.86 5.39 -1.65
CA SER A 204 20.41 4.74 -2.86
C SER A 204 20.13 5.48 -4.16
N GLN A 205 19.21 6.46 -4.18
CA GLN A 205 18.84 7.24 -5.37
C GLN A 205 19.60 8.55 -5.44
N THR A 206 20.30 8.79 -6.55
CA THR A 206 21.03 10.05 -6.79
C THR A 206 20.09 11.19 -7.20
N LEU A 207 20.58 12.43 -7.10
CA LEU A 207 19.83 13.60 -7.56
C LEU A 207 19.57 13.55 -9.07
N GLU A 208 20.50 13.05 -9.86
CA GLU A 208 20.38 12.90 -11.31
C GLU A 208 19.29 11.87 -11.66
N GLN A 209 19.25 10.73 -10.98
CA GLN A 209 18.20 9.74 -11.14
C GLN A 209 16.83 10.33 -10.79
N ARG A 210 16.74 11.08 -9.68
CA ARG A 210 15.50 11.76 -9.28
C ARG A 210 15.03 12.78 -10.34
N LYS A 211 15.95 13.60 -10.88
CA LYS A 211 15.62 14.57 -11.94
C LYS A 211 15.10 13.87 -13.20
N LYS A 212 15.74 12.76 -13.60
CA LYS A 212 15.29 11.98 -14.75
C LYS A 212 13.86 11.44 -14.58
N ILE A 213 13.51 10.94 -13.40
CA ILE A 213 12.14 10.48 -13.09
C ILE A 213 11.15 11.64 -13.23
N LEU A 214 11.50 12.85 -12.75
CA LEU A 214 10.66 14.04 -12.87
C LEU A 214 10.47 14.46 -14.33
N GLU A 215 11.53 14.41 -15.14
CA GLU A 215 11.48 14.69 -16.58
C GLU A 215 10.58 13.71 -17.32
N GLU A 216 10.73 12.40 -17.07
CA GLU A 216 9.85 11.37 -17.66
C GLU A 216 8.38 11.60 -17.30
N ALA A 217 8.09 11.94 -16.05
CA ALA A 217 6.73 12.23 -15.62
C ALA A 217 6.18 13.50 -16.28
N ALA A 218 7.01 14.53 -16.45
CA ALA A 218 6.61 15.76 -17.11
C ALA A 218 6.30 15.54 -18.61
N GLU A 219 7.13 14.78 -19.33
CA GLU A 219 6.86 14.40 -20.73
C GLU A 219 5.59 13.54 -20.85
N GLN A 220 5.40 12.58 -19.95
CA GLN A 220 4.20 11.75 -19.94
C GLN A 220 2.91 12.57 -19.73
N ARG A 221 2.97 13.71 -19.02
CA ARG A 221 1.81 14.61 -18.88
C ARG A 221 1.35 15.19 -20.20
N TYR A 222 2.27 15.54 -21.12
CA TYR A 222 1.89 15.98 -22.47
C TYR A 222 1.16 14.88 -23.24
N VAL A 223 1.64 13.64 -23.14
CA VAL A 223 0.99 12.48 -23.77
C VAL A 223 -0.44 12.31 -23.23
N GLU A 224 -0.62 12.31 -21.93
CA GLU A 224 -1.93 12.13 -21.29
C GLU A 224 -2.87 13.33 -21.55
N PHE A 225 -2.34 14.56 -21.52
CA PHE A 225 -3.11 15.78 -21.79
C PHE A 225 -3.67 15.82 -23.22
N THR A 226 -2.97 15.24 -24.18
CA THR A 226 -3.40 15.13 -25.58
C THR A 226 -4.23 13.88 -25.87
N GLY A 227 -4.69 13.16 -24.85
CA GLY A 227 -5.55 11.99 -24.98
C GLY A 227 -4.80 10.66 -25.17
N GLY A 228 -3.49 10.64 -24.97
CA GLY A 228 -2.68 9.42 -24.99
C GLY A 228 -2.89 8.55 -23.74
N LYS A 229 -2.29 7.35 -23.76
CA LYS A 229 -2.48 6.37 -22.71
C LYS A 229 -1.77 6.76 -21.41
N THR A 230 -2.44 6.54 -20.28
CA THR A 230 -1.83 6.59 -18.96
C THR A 230 -0.71 5.57 -18.82
N LYS A 231 0.43 6.00 -18.30
CA LYS A 231 1.56 5.14 -17.95
C LYS A 231 1.58 4.91 -16.44
N TYR A 232 1.88 3.69 -16.05
CA TYR A 232 1.99 3.29 -14.64
C TYR A 232 3.46 3.07 -14.26
N THR A 233 3.79 3.24 -12.98
CA THR A 233 5.13 2.93 -12.46
C THR A 233 5.32 1.42 -12.33
N SER A 234 6.56 1.00 -12.15
CA SER A 234 6.84 -0.34 -11.65
C SER A 234 6.35 -0.44 -10.20
N GLY A 235 5.34 -1.27 -9.97
CA GLY A 235 4.92 -1.69 -8.63
C GLY A 235 5.56 -3.03 -8.26
N THR A 236 4.78 -3.94 -7.66
CA THR A 236 5.22 -5.32 -7.45
C THR A 236 5.44 -6.00 -8.80
N VAL A 237 6.59 -6.62 -8.99
CA VAL A 237 6.91 -7.36 -10.23
C VAL A 237 5.87 -8.45 -10.51
N HIS A 238 5.62 -8.72 -11.79
CA HIS A 238 4.65 -9.74 -12.19
C HIS A 238 5.25 -11.15 -12.21
N GLU A 239 6.57 -11.24 -12.37
CA GLU A 239 7.31 -12.51 -12.43
C GLU A 239 8.63 -12.35 -11.68
N LEU A 240 9.06 -13.43 -11.05
CA LEU A 240 10.39 -13.53 -10.44
C LEU A 240 11.36 -14.16 -11.42
N ASN A 241 12.60 -13.72 -11.36
CA ASN A 241 13.72 -14.30 -12.10
C ASN A 241 14.95 -14.41 -11.19
N GLU A 242 16.05 -14.89 -11.73
CA GLU A 242 17.30 -15.07 -10.99
C GLU A 242 17.88 -13.77 -10.41
N ASN A 243 17.63 -12.64 -11.08
CA ASN A 243 18.12 -11.31 -10.68
C ASN A 243 17.12 -10.58 -9.73
N SER A 244 15.97 -11.17 -9.44
CA SER A 244 15.00 -10.55 -8.52
C SER A 244 15.60 -10.36 -7.14
N THR A 245 15.48 -9.14 -6.62
CA THR A 245 15.99 -8.77 -5.30
C THR A 245 15.19 -9.44 -4.18
N ALA A 246 15.75 -9.47 -2.98
CA ALA A 246 15.04 -9.97 -1.80
C ALA A 246 13.75 -9.19 -1.54
N ILE A 247 13.75 -7.87 -1.77
CA ILE A 247 12.58 -7.00 -1.60
C ILE A 247 11.50 -7.32 -2.65
N GLU A 248 11.88 -7.51 -3.91
CA GLU A 248 10.92 -7.92 -4.96
C GLU A 248 10.30 -9.27 -4.65
N ARG A 249 11.09 -10.24 -4.16
CA ARG A 249 10.59 -11.56 -3.75
C ARG A 249 9.63 -11.46 -2.57
N GLU A 250 9.92 -10.63 -1.58
CA GLU A 250 9.09 -10.41 -0.40
C GLU A 250 7.72 -9.81 -0.78
N PHE A 251 7.69 -8.80 -1.65
CA PHE A 251 6.45 -8.22 -2.16
C PHE A 251 5.71 -9.15 -3.11
N TYR A 252 6.41 -9.88 -3.99
CA TYR A 252 5.81 -10.85 -4.88
C TYR A 252 5.07 -11.95 -4.09
N ASP A 253 5.71 -12.50 -3.07
CA ASP A 253 5.15 -13.56 -2.23
C ASP A 253 3.82 -13.16 -1.59
N PHE A 254 3.66 -11.88 -1.26
CA PHE A 254 2.39 -11.38 -0.74
C PHE A 254 1.41 -10.98 -1.85
N TYR A 255 1.82 -10.12 -2.78
CA TYR A 255 0.88 -9.49 -3.72
C TYR A 255 0.55 -10.31 -4.97
N ARG A 256 1.36 -11.33 -5.30
CA ARG A 256 1.21 -12.13 -6.53
C ARG A 256 0.95 -13.62 -6.26
N THR A 257 0.59 -13.97 -5.04
CA THR A 257 0.26 -15.34 -4.64
C THR A 257 -1.01 -15.37 -3.79
N PRO A 258 -1.64 -16.53 -3.59
CA PRO A 258 -2.82 -16.65 -2.75
C PRO A 258 -2.66 -16.14 -1.31
N ARG A 259 -1.43 -15.85 -0.88
CA ARG A 259 -1.16 -15.27 0.45
C ARG A 259 -1.86 -13.93 0.66
N GLY A 260 -1.85 -13.04 -0.35
CA GLY A 260 -2.44 -11.71 -0.23
C GLY A 260 -2.90 -11.11 -1.57
N GLU A 261 -2.86 -11.88 -2.67
CA GLU A 261 -3.32 -11.41 -3.98
C GLU A 261 -4.80 -11.01 -3.93
N TYR A 262 -5.09 -9.81 -4.40
CA TYR A 262 -6.45 -9.30 -4.49
C TYR A 262 -6.56 -8.26 -5.61
N THR A 263 -7.52 -8.46 -6.50
CA THR A 263 -7.83 -7.50 -7.57
C THR A 263 -9.18 -6.85 -7.28
N PRO A 264 -9.26 -5.55 -7.03
CA PRO A 264 -10.51 -4.84 -6.81
C PRO A 264 -11.43 -4.93 -8.04
N LYS A 265 -12.74 -4.89 -7.81
CA LYS A 265 -13.71 -4.82 -8.90
C LYS A 265 -13.45 -3.60 -9.79
N GLY A 266 -13.35 -3.82 -11.09
CA GLY A 266 -13.08 -2.78 -12.10
C GLY A 266 -11.60 -2.46 -12.30
N SER A 267 -10.69 -3.20 -11.64
CA SER A 267 -9.25 -3.21 -11.90
C SER A 267 -8.84 -4.50 -12.63
N SER A 268 -7.55 -4.62 -12.89
CA SER A 268 -6.94 -5.85 -13.43
C SER A 268 -5.70 -6.23 -12.61
N PRO A 269 -5.29 -7.51 -12.59
CA PRO A 269 -4.10 -7.96 -11.88
C PRO A 269 -2.83 -7.20 -12.27
N GLU A 270 -2.71 -6.78 -13.54
CA GLU A 270 -1.56 -6.04 -14.07
C GLU A 270 -1.43 -4.63 -13.46
N LEU A 271 -2.55 -4.07 -12.97
CA LEU A 271 -2.58 -2.71 -12.41
C LEU A 271 -2.53 -2.69 -10.87
N THR A 272 -2.66 -3.85 -10.21
CA THR A 272 -2.56 -3.90 -8.74
C THR A 272 -1.16 -3.50 -8.29
N THR A 273 -1.07 -2.64 -7.29
CA THR A 273 0.17 -2.07 -6.74
C THR A 273 0.92 -1.07 -7.64
N HIS A 274 0.39 -0.70 -8.80
CA HIS A 274 1.02 0.21 -9.76
C HIS A 274 0.37 1.60 -9.74
N PRO A 275 1.00 2.62 -9.14
CA PRO A 275 0.56 4.01 -9.28
C PRO A 275 0.74 4.55 -10.71
N THR A 276 -0.04 5.54 -11.09
CA THR A 276 0.23 6.27 -12.34
C THR A 276 1.55 7.01 -12.25
N LEU A 277 2.36 6.97 -13.32
CA LEU A 277 3.68 7.61 -13.37
C LEU A 277 3.60 9.09 -13.07
N THR A 278 2.66 9.80 -13.70
CA THR A 278 2.50 11.25 -13.59
C THR A 278 2.09 11.72 -12.21
N SER A 279 1.42 10.88 -11.42
CA SER A 279 1.02 11.21 -10.05
C SER A 279 2.04 10.74 -9.00
N ASN A 280 2.77 9.66 -9.27
CA ASN A 280 3.71 9.09 -8.30
C ASN A 280 4.79 10.08 -7.86
N VAL A 281 5.22 10.98 -8.75
CA VAL A 281 6.19 12.03 -8.43
C VAL A 281 5.71 13.01 -7.36
N LYS A 282 4.41 13.06 -7.05
CA LYS A 282 3.88 13.86 -5.94
C LYS A 282 4.44 13.43 -4.60
N PHE A 283 4.81 12.17 -4.44
CA PHE A 283 5.53 11.72 -3.25
C PHE A 283 6.85 12.46 -3.04
N MET A 284 7.53 12.88 -4.10
CA MET A 284 8.77 13.65 -3.96
C MET A 284 8.59 15.02 -3.29
N ASN A 285 7.35 15.53 -3.24
CA ASN A 285 6.97 16.75 -2.52
C ASN A 285 6.17 16.46 -1.23
N PHE A 286 6.30 15.26 -0.67
CA PHE A 286 5.64 14.84 0.56
C PHE A 286 6.67 14.66 1.67
N TYR A 287 6.49 15.37 2.78
CA TYR A 287 7.38 15.40 3.93
C TYR A 287 6.60 15.08 5.22
N PRO A 288 6.24 13.82 5.44
CA PRO A 288 5.34 13.44 6.53
C PRO A 288 5.93 13.69 7.92
N PHE A 289 7.26 13.67 8.05
CA PHE A 289 7.93 13.80 9.35
C PHE A 289 8.33 15.24 9.71
N GLU A 290 8.20 16.19 8.79
CA GLU A 290 8.31 17.61 9.14
C GLU A 290 7.22 17.98 10.16
N ASP A 291 7.61 18.63 11.24
CA ASP A 291 6.72 19.03 12.34
C ASP A 291 5.99 17.85 13.04
N ILE A 292 6.50 16.62 12.97
CA ILE A 292 5.89 15.44 13.60
C ILE A 292 5.78 15.59 15.13
N GLU A 293 6.68 16.34 15.76
CA GLU A 293 6.66 16.65 17.19
C GLU A 293 5.40 17.43 17.62
N THR A 294 4.72 18.09 16.69
CA THR A 294 3.46 18.82 16.97
C THR A 294 2.29 17.87 17.31
N ILE A 295 2.43 16.58 17.04
CA ILE A 295 1.46 15.56 17.46
C ILE A 295 1.45 15.43 18.99
N SER A 296 2.59 15.64 19.65
CA SER A 296 2.66 15.63 21.11
C SER A 296 1.62 16.60 21.75
N PRO A 297 0.98 16.26 22.86
CA PRO A 297 1.25 15.11 23.74
C PRO A 297 0.42 13.84 23.39
N ARG A 298 -0.07 13.70 22.18
CA ARG A 298 -0.78 12.48 21.74
C ARG A 298 0.25 11.36 21.51
N PRO A 299 0.02 10.15 22.08
CA PRO A 299 1.00 9.08 22.05
C PRO A 299 1.18 8.50 20.65
N MET A 300 2.42 8.15 20.33
CA MET A 300 2.80 7.51 19.08
C MET A 300 3.52 6.17 19.34
N LEU A 301 3.14 5.12 18.60
CA LEU A 301 3.80 3.82 18.62
C LEU A 301 4.29 3.48 17.21
N PHE A 302 5.60 3.25 17.08
CA PHE A 302 6.24 2.83 15.84
C PHE A 302 6.63 1.37 15.94
N ILE A 303 6.03 0.49 15.12
CA ILE A 303 6.34 -0.95 15.07
C ILE A 303 7.07 -1.23 13.75
N THR A 304 8.19 -1.92 13.83
CA THR A 304 8.94 -2.36 12.64
C THR A 304 9.59 -3.72 12.89
N GLY A 305 9.82 -4.47 11.81
CA GLY A 305 10.59 -5.70 11.88
C GLY A 305 12.08 -5.43 12.04
N GLU A 306 12.77 -6.30 12.78
CA GLU A 306 14.24 -6.24 12.95
C GLU A 306 14.97 -6.27 11.60
N ASN A 307 14.49 -7.10 10.67
CA ASN A 307 15.06 -7.30 9.34
C ASN A 307 14.29 -6.52 8.24
N ALA A 308 13.35 -5.62 8.62
CA ALA A 308 12.59 -4.87 7.64
C ALA A 308 13.50 -3.90 6.86
N HIS A 309 13.42 -3.95 5.53
CA HIS A 309 14.15 -3.04 4.66
C HIS A 309 13.68 -1.57 4.83
N SER A 310 12.49 -1.35 5.41
CA SER A 310 11.91 -0.05 5.74
C SER A 310 12.18 0.42 7.17
N ARG A 311 12.94 -0.33 7.97
CA ARG A 311 13.16 -0.05 9.39
C ARG A 311 13.65 1.37 9.65
N GLU A 312 14.51 1.89 8.77
CA GLU A 312 15.05 3.26 8.86
C GLU A 312 13.95 4.32 9.04
N PHE A 313 12.80 4.19 8.35
CA PHE A 313 11.73 5.19 8.42
C PHE A 313 11.03 5.22 9.78
N SER A 314 10.85 4.06 10.41
CA SER A 314 10.30 4.00 11.77
C SER A 314 11.28 4.58 12.80
N GLU A 315 12.57 4.31 12.64
CA GLU A 315 13.61 4.87 13.51
C GLU A 315 13.74 6.39 13.36
N ASP A 316 13.66 6.90 12.12
CA ASP A 316 13.73 8.35 11.86
C ASP A 316 12.49 9.08 12.39
N ALA A 317 11.29 8.54 12.17
CA ALA A 317 10.07 9.11 12.74
C ALA A 317 10.12 9.11 14.28
N TYR A 318 10.59 8.03 14.89
CA TYR A 318 10.75 7.95 16.35
C TYR A 318 11.72 9.00 16.88
N LYS A 319 12.85 9.25 16.20
CA LYS A 319 13.80 10.28 16.61
C LYS A 319 13.18 11.67 16.61
N LEU A 320 12.37 11.98 15.59
CA LEU A 320 11.78 13.31 15.37
C LEU A 320 10.49 13.55 16.18
N ALA A 321 9.72 12.50 16.46
CA ALA A 321 8.46 12.62 17.19
C ALA A 321 8.66 13.17 18.61
N GLY A 322 7.67 13.94 19.10
CA GLY A 322 7.59 14.39 20.49
C GLY A 322 7.06 13.28 21.42
N GLU A 323 7.25 13.48 22.73
CA GLU A 323 6.75 12.54 23.74
C GLU A 323 5.23 12.67 23.96
N PRO A 324 4.54 11.59 24.36
CA PRO A 324 5.04 10.24 24.58
C PRO A 324 5.15 9.43 23.27
N LYS A 325 6.22 8.70 23.12
CA LYS A 325 6.49 7.87 21.93
C LYS A 325 7.17 6.56 22.31
N GLU A 326 6.95 5.54 21.46
CA GLU A 326 7.57 4.24 21.64
C GLU A 326 7.99 3.65 20.28
N LEU A 327 9.17 3.02 20.24
CA LEU A 327 9.63 2.20 19.12
C LEU A 327 9.64 0.74 19.55
N TYR A 328 8.91 -0.11 18.82
CA TYR A 328 8.84 -1.55 19.05
C TYR A 328 9.40 -2.31 17.86
N ILE A 329 10.52 -3.02 18.07
CA ILE A 329 11.17 -3.81 17.04
C ILE A 329 10.77 -5.27 17.22
N VAL A 330 10.16 -5.87 16.19
CA VAL A 330 9.75 -7.27 16.18
C VAL A 330 10.94 -8.14 15.78
N PRO A 331 11.45 -9.00 16.67
CA PRO A 331 12.62 -9.82 16.37
C PRO A 331 12.40 -10.73 15.16
N GLY A 332 13.38 -10.81 14.28
CA GLY A 332 13.42 -11.68 13.11
C GLY A 332 12.45 -11.33 11.98
N ALA A 333 11.51 -10.39 12.17
CA ALA A 333 10.52 -10.05 11.17
C ALA A 333 11.09 -9.15 10.05
N GLY A 334 10.71 -9.42 8.80
CA GLY A 334 10.87 -8.56 7.64
C GLY A 334 9.74 -7.52 7.53
N HIS A 335 9.73 -6.78 6.44
CA HIS A 335 8.72 -5.74 6.20
C HIS A 335 7.32 -6.33 5.97
N VAL A 336 7.21 -7.25 5.04
CA VAL A 336 5.91 -7.87 4.64
C VAL A 336 5.47 -8.96 5.62
N ASP A 337 6.35 -9.45 6.47
CA ASP A 337 5.98 -10.36 7.56
C ASP A 337 4.92 -9.74 8.48
N LEU A 338 5.00 -8.43 8.70
CA LEU A 338 4.04 -7.69 9.51
C LEU A 338 2.76 -7.29 8.75
N TYR A 339 2.56 -7.76 7.52
CA TYR A 339 1.29 -7.55 6.81
C TYR A 339 0.23 -8.56 7.23
N ASP A 340 0.61 -9.83 7.39
CA ASP A 340 -0.35 -10.92 7.59
C ASP A 340 0.12 -12.09 8.47
N ARG A 341 1.39 -12.13 8.88
CA ARG A 341 1.90 -13.21 9.74
C ARG A 341 1.47 -12.99 11.18
N VAL A 342 0.32 -13.54 11.53
CA VAL A 342 -0.37 -13.32 12.82
C VAL A 342 0.52 -13.64 14.03
N ASN A 343 1.43 -14.61 13.91
CA ASN A 343 2.33 -14.99 14.99
C ASN A 343 3.50 -14.02 15.19
N LEU A 344 3.77 -13.13 14.20
CA LEU A 344 4.82 -12.10 14.29
C LEU A 344 4.24 -10.71 14.59
N ILE A 345 3.02 -10.43 14.11
CA ILE A 345 2.37 -9.14 14.36
C ILE A 345 2.10 -9.01 15.88
N PRO A 346 2.61 -7.96 16.55
CA PRO A 346 2.47 -7.80 17.98
C PRO A 346 1.10 -7.22 18.35
N PHE A 347 0.01 -7.97 18.10
CA PHE A 347 -1.36 -7.53 18.37
C PHE A 347 -1.60 -7.20 19.84
N ASP A 348 -0.96 -7.90 20.78
CA ASP A 348 -1.11 -7.61 22.21
C ASP A 348 -0.44 -6.27 22.58
N LYS A 349 0.64 -5.91 21.91
CA LYS A 349 1.26 -4.58 22.04
C LYS A 349 0.35 -3.46 21.53
N LEU A 350 -0.24 -3.66 20.36
CA LEU A 350 -1.22 -2.74 19.80
C LEU A 350 -2.45 -2.60 20.70
N GLU A 351 -2.97 -3.72 21.21
CA GLU A 351 -4.10 -3.73 22.15
C GLU A 351 -3.77 -2.91 23.40
N SER A 352 -2.64 -3.18 24.05
CA SER A 352 -2.20 -2.47 25.25
C SER A 352 -2.05 -0.99 24.99
N PHE A 353 -1.40 -0.62 23.89
CA PHE A 353 -1.21 0.79 23.49
C PHE A 353 -2.55 1.52 23.32
N PHE A 354 -3.47 0.97 22.54
CA PHE A 354 -4.75 1.64 22.30
C PHE A 354 -5.68 1.60 23.54
N LYS A 355 -5.68 0.53 24.33
CA LYS A 355 -6.47 0.47 25.59
C LYS A 355 -6.02 1.54 26.58
N GLU A 356 -4.71 1.71 26.73
CA GLU A 356 -4.15 2.70 27.66
C GLU A 356 -4.48 4.13 27.21
N ASN A 357 -4.33 4.42 25.94
CA ASN A 357 -4.39 5.77 25.39
C ASN A 357 -5.78 6.18 24.89
N LEU A 358 -6.70 5.25 24.73
CA LEU A 358 -8.11 5.48 24.42
C LEU A 358 -9.06 5.14 25.58
N LYS A 359 -8.55 5.09 26.82
CA LYS A 359 -9.40 4.91 28.00
C LYS A 359 -10.29 6.13 28.22
N LYS A 360 -11.46 5.90 28.82
CA LYS A 360 -12.36 6.97 29.22
C LYS A 360 -11.66 7.81 30.33
N LYS A 361 -11.58 9.10 30.12
CA LYS A 361 -11.12 10.05 31.15
C LYS A 361 -12.17 10.24 32.20
#